data_07e918068fb1e9a22e85689540d5e83f
#
_entry.id   07e918068fb1e9a22e85689540d5e83f
#
_cell.length_a   1.000
_cell.length_b   1.000
_cell.length_c   1.000
_cell.angle_alpha   90.00
_cell.angle_beta   90.00
_cell.angle_gamma   90.00
#
_symmetry.space_group_name_H-M   'P 1'
#
loop_
_entity.id
_entity.type
_entity.pdbx_description
1 polymer ?
#
loop_
_entity_poly.entity_id
_entity_poly.type
_entity_poly.pdbx_seq_one_letter_code
_entity_poly.pdbx_strand_id
1 'polypeptide(L)'
;MSKTLYINGEWRSAIDGHTWDVISPADGHVVTTVAEATIADVELAISAARKTFDNGDFPNWSFERRSELVAKIADFMERDLKILAKLESDDTGKRLIEAEYDISDVIACFRHFAKIGKRQHERVVEIAQE
;
A
#
# COMPACT_ATOMS: atom_id res chain seq x y z
N MET A 1 18.40 8.18 3.36
CA MET A 1 17.65 8.94 2.35
C MET A 1 16.31 9.32 2.95
N SER A 2 15.95 10.59 2.93
CA SER A 2 14.62 11.05 3.38
C SER A 2 13.54 10.36 2.53
N LYS A 3 12.53 9.76 3.17
CA LYS A 3 11.39 9.15 2.49
C LYS A 3 10.41 10.26 2.10
N THR A 4 10.06 10.31 0.83
CA THR A 4 9.18 11.33 0.25
C THR A 4 7.73 10.84 0.16
N LEU A 5 6.80 11.76 -0.07
CA LEU A 5 5.40 11.44 -0.37
C LEU A 5 5.29 10.89 -1.79
N TYR A 6 4.41 9.91 -2.00
CA TYR A 6 4.06 9.41 -3.34
C TYR A 6 2.65 9.86 -3.69
N ILE A 7 2.53 10.84 -4.60
CA ILE A 7 1.24 11.42 -4.99
C ILE A 7 1.16 11.50 -6.51
N ASN A 8 0.08 10.99 -7.08
CA ASN A 8 -0.20 11.03 -8.52
C ASN A 8 0.93 10.43 -9.41
N GLY A 9 1.54 9.33 -8.94
CA GLY A 9 2.61 8.66 -9.68
C GLY A 9 4.01 9.24 -9.49
N GLU A 10 4.18 10.26 -8.64
CA GLU A 10 5.45 10.96 -8.42
C GLU A 10 5.86 10.96 -6.95
N TRP A 11 7.18 10.84 -6.74
CA TRP A 11 7.79 11.05 -5.42
C TRP A 11 8.11 12.53 -5.22
N ARG A 12 7.65 13.11 -4.11
CA ARG A 12 7.82 14.54 -3.81
C ARG A 12 8.03 14.80 -2.32
N SER A 13 8.71 15.88 -2.00
CA SER A 13 8.79 16.40 -0.65
C SER A 13 7.44 16.99 -0.22
N ALA A 14 7.19 17.10 1.09
CA ALA A 14 6.09 17.89 1.60
C ALA A 14 6.19 19.36 1.12
N ILE A 15 5.05 20.02 0.94
CA ILE A 15 4.99 21.39 0.39
C ILE A 15 5.82 22.38 1.23
N ASP A 16 5.79 22.24 2.54
CA ASP A 16 6.56 23.08 3.47
C ASP A 16 7.97 22.57 3.78
N GLY A 17 8.31 21.37 3.24
CA GLY A 17 9.60 20.72 3.44
C GLY A 17 9.81 20.11 4.82
N HIS A 18 8.79 20.08 5.68
CA HIS A 18 8.90 19.46 7.00
C HIS A 18 9.09 17.95 6.92
N THR A 19 9.78 17.41 7.91
CA THR A 19 10.10 15.99 8.02
C THR A 19 9.89 15.51 9.45
N TRP A 20 9.60 14.23 9.57
CA TRP A 20 9.41 13.54 10.84
C TRP A 20 10.42 12.39 10.97
N ASP A 21 11.03 12.27 12.16
CA ASP A 21 11.94 11.18 12.47
C ASP A 21 11.15 9.95 12.94
N VAL A 22 11.37 8.83 12.29
CA VAL A 22 10.85 7.53 12.72
C VAL A 22 11.81 6.94 13.75
N ILE A 23 11.32 6.75 14.96
CA ILE A 23 12.12 6.32 16.11
C ILE A 23 11.88 4.83 16.35
N SER A 24 12.97 4.07 16.45
CA SER A 24 12.91 2.66 16.85
C SER A 24 12.39 2.53 18.30
N PRO A 25 11.32 1.78 18.56
CA PRO A 25 10.85 1.55 19.90
C PRO A 25 11.73 0.58 20.71
N ALA A 26 12.66 -0.13 20.06
CA ALA A 26 13.55 -1.09 20.70
C ALA A 26 14.68 -0.41 21.49
N ASP A 27 15.24 0.68 20.96
CA ASP A 27 16.43 1.32 21.52
C ASP A 27 16.44 2.86 21.40
N GLY A 28 15.40 3.45 20.78
CA GLY A 28 15.23 4.88 20.67
C GLY A 28 16.08 5.57 19.60
N HIS A 29 16.76 4.81 18.72
CA HIS A 29 17.51 5.44 17.62
C HIS A 29 16.58 5.89 16.48
N VAL A 30 17.05 6.85 15.68
CA VAL A 30 16.34 7.28 14.46
C VAL A 30 16.55 6.22 13.36
N VAL A 31 15.48 5.51 12.98
CA VAL A 31 15.50 4.52 11.89
C VAL A 31 15.63 5.22 10.53
N THR A 32 14.85 6.27 10.34
CA THR A 32 14.81 7.06 9.10
C THR A 32 14.07 8.37 9.34
N THR A 33 14.15 9.27 8.34
CA THR A 33 13.36 10.51 8.31
C THR A 33 12.39 10.47 7.15
N VAL A 34 11.14 10.83 7.37
CA VAL A 34 10.06 10.84 6.37
C VAL A 34 9.52 12.25 6.18
N ALA A 35 8.92 12.52 5.00
CA ALA A 35 8.23 13.78 4.78
C ALA A 35 6.96 13.85 5.66
N GLU A 36 6.76 14.99 6.33
CA GLU A 36 5.54 15.29 7.08
C GLU A 36 4.55 16.01 6.17
N ALA A 37 3.47 15.31 5.80
CA ALA A 37 2.48 15.85 4.86
C ALA A 37 1.69 16.99 5.49
N THR A 38 1.53 18.10 4.75
CA THR A 38 0.60 19.18 5.10
C THR A 38 -0.83 18.83 4.70
N ILE A 39 -1.80 19.61 5.18
CA ILE A 39 -3.21 19.48 4.73
C ILE A 39 -3.30 19.60 3.20
N ALA A 40 -2.56 20.53 2.59
CA ALA A 40 -2.55 20.70 1.14
C ALA A 40 -1.97 19.48 0.40
N ASP A 41 -0.95 18.80 0.94
CA ASP A 41 -0.45 17.54 0.38
C ASP A 41 -1.51 16.43 0.45
N VAL A 42 -2.25 16.34 1.56
CA VAL A 42 -3.35 15.37 1.73
C VAL A 42 -4.48 15.65 0.74
N GLU A 43 -4.86 16.90 0.54
CA GLU A 43 -5.88 17.30 -0.45
C GLU A 43 -5.46 16.96 -1.88
N LEU A 44 -4.19 17.16 -2.22
CA LEU A 44 -3.63 16.73 -3.51
C LEU A 44 -3.71 15.21 -3.68
N ALA A 45 -3.38 14.44 -2.65
CA ALA A 45 -3.44 12.98 -2.70
C ALA A 45 -4.88 12.48 -2.88
N ILE A 46 -5.84 13.04 -2.11
CA ILE A 46 -7.27 12.72 -2.23
C ILE A 46 -7.80 13.07 -3.63
N SER A 47 -7.47 14.26 -4.13
CA SER A 47 -7.86 14.72 -5.46
C SER A 47 -7.31 13.80 -6.56
N ALA A 48 -6.04 13.39 -6.46
CA ALA A 48 -5.43 12.44 -7.39
C ALA A 48 -6.12 11.07 -7.37
N ALA A 49 -6.41 10.55 -6.17
CA ALA A 49 -7.13 9.28 -6.01
C ALA A 49 -8.54 9.37 -6.62
N ARG A 50 -9.28 10.44 -6.33
CA ARG A 50 -10.63 10.66 -6.87
C ARG A 50 -10.61 10.75 -8.40
N LYS A 51 -9.70 11.55 -8.95
CA LYS A 51 -9.54 11.69 -10.41
C LYS A 51 -9.20 10.35 -11.08
N THR A 52 -8.32 9.55 -10.46
CA THR A 52 -7.95 8.23 -10.99
C THR A 52 -9.12 7.27 -10.97
N PHE A 53 -9.95 7.31 -9.92
CA PHE A 53 -11.15 6.48 -9.84
C PHE A 53 -12.21 6.89 -10.88
N ASP A 54 -12.48 8.18 -11.04
CA ASP A 54 -13.54 8.69 -11.94
C ASP A 54 -13.18 8.57 -13.42
N ASN A 55 -11.89 8.76 -13.77
CA ASN A 55 -11.45 8.84 -15.15
C ASN A 55 -10.49 7.72 -15.56
N GLY A 56 -10.08 6.86 -14.63
CA GLY A 56 -9.17 5.75 -14.90
C GLY A 56 -9.91 4.48 -15.32
N ASP A 57 -9.17 3.55 -15.89
CA ASP A 57 -9.73 2.29 -16.40
C ASP A 57 -9.99 1.25 -15.30
N PHE A 58 -9.34 1.38 -14.13
CA PHE A 58 -9.36 0.35 -13.09
C PHE A 58 -10.77 -0.05 -12.62
N PRO A 59 -11.73 0.87 -12.41
CA PRO A 59 -13.10 0.51 -12.05
C PRO A 59 -13.80 -0.39 -13.08
N ASN A 60 -13.40 -0.26 -14.35
CA ASN A 60 -13.96 -1.00 -15.48
C ASN A 60 -13.19 -2.29 -15.82
N TRP A 61 -12.10 -2.59 -15.10
CA TRP A 61 -11.37 -3.84 -15.32
C TRP A 61 -12.18 -5.04 -14.88
N SER A 62 -12.06 -6.14 -15.64
CA SER A 62 -12.64 -7.42 -15.23
C SER A 62 -12.08 -7.88 -13.88
N PHE A 63 -12.82 -8.74 -13.19
CA PHE A 63 -12.37 -9.38 -11.95
C PHE A 63 -11.06 -10.14 -12.15
N GLU A 64 -10.89 -10.79 -13.29
CA GLU A 64 -9.68 -11.50 -13.64
C GLU A 64 -8.47 -10.57 -13.70
N ARG A 65 -8.56 -9.45 -14.45
CA ARG A 65 -7.48 -8.47 -14.57
C ARG A 65 -7.12 -7.83 -13.23
N ARG A 66 -8.12 -7.53 -12.38
CA ARG A 66 -7.87 -7.03 -11.03
C ARG A 66 -7.18 -8.08 -10.15
N SER A 67 -7.58 -9.34 -10.26
CA SER A 67 -6.97 -10.46 -9.55
C SER A 67 -5.52 -10.69 -9.95
N GLU A 68 -5.18 -10.54 -11.24
CA GLU A 68 -3.80 -10.61 -11.72
C GLU A 68 -2.92 -9.51 -11.13
N LEU A 69 -3.46 -8.29 -11.00
CA LEU A 69 -2.75 -7.20 -10.31
C LEU A 69 -2.47 -7.54 -8.85
N VAL A 70 -3.47 -8.08 -8.14
CA VAL A 70 -3.32 -8.49 -6.73
C VAL A 70 -2.29 -9.62 -6.59
N ALA A 71 -2.29 -10.59 -7.50
CA ALA A 71 -1.28 -11.65 -7.54
C ALA A 71 0.14 -11.09 -7.76
N LYS A 72 0.28 -10.13 -8.67
CA LYS A 72 1.57 -9.47 -8.95
C LYS A 72 2.11 -8.68 -7.77
N ILE A 73 1.23 -8.08 -6.95
CA ILE A 73 1.64 -7.45 -5.67
C ILE A 73 2.26 -8.50 -4.75
N ALA A 74 1.63 -9.67 -4.61
CA ALA A 74 2.17 -10.76 -3.80
C ALA A 74 3.56 -11.22 -4.29
N ASP A 75 3.77 -11.31 -5.60
CA ASP A 75 5.07 -11.69 -6.18
C ASP A 75 6.17 -10.65 -5.85
N PHE A 76 5.85 -9.37 -5.88
CA PHE A 76 6.78 -8.32 -5.47
C PHE A 76 7.07 -8.36 -3.98
N MET A 77 6.06 -8.59 -3.14
CA MET A 77 6.25 -8.75 -1.71
C MET A 77 7.13 -9.96 -1.38
N GLU A 78 6.95 -11.08 -2.07
CA GLU A 78 7.81 -12.27 -1.89
C GLU A 78 9.26 -11.99 -2.31
N ARG A 79 9.47 -11.29 -3.44
CA ARG A 79 10.80 -10.86 -3.87
C ARG A 79 11.50 -10.01 -2.80
N ASP A 80 10.77 -9.12 -2.15
CA ASP A 80 11.29 -8.13 -1.22
C ASP A 80 11.06 -8.51 0.26
N LEU A 81 10.66 -9.76 0.55
CA LEU A 81 10.25 -10.25 1.88
C LEU A 81 11.23 -9.83 2.98
N LYS A 82 12.53 -10.09 2.80
CA LYS A 82 13.53 -9.78 3.83
C LYS A 82 13.70 -8.28 4.07
N ILE A 83 13.54 -7.47 3.03
CA ILE A 83 13.61 -6.01 3.13
C ILE A 83 12.40 -5.50 3.89
N LEU A 84 11.20 -5.98 3.54
CA LEU A 84 9.95 -5.59 4.19
C LEU A 84 9.93 -6.01 5.65
N ALA A 85 10.31 -7.25 5.96
CA ALA A 85 10.39 -7.75 7.33
C ALA A 85 11.39 -6.95 8.19
N LYS A 86 12.54 -6.57 7.62
CA LYS A 86 13.52 -5.74 8.33
C LYS A 86 12.94 -4.35 8.63
N LEU A 87 12.28 -3.72 7.67
CA LEU A 87 11.65 -2.41 7.86
C LEU A 87 10.54 -2.48 8.92
N GLU A 88 9.72 -3.51 8.90
CA GLU A 88 8.67 -3.72 9.90
C GLU A 88 9.25 -3.95 11.29
N SER A 89 10.31 -4.77 11.40
CA SER A 89 10.99 -5.02 12.67
C SER A 89 11.59 -3.73 13.25
N ASP A 90 12.21 -2.90 12.42
CA ASP A 90 12.82 -1.64 12.87
C ASP A 90 11.78 -0.61 13.31
N ASP A 91 10.66 -0.53 12.61
CA ASP A 91 9.59 0.43 12.88
C ASP A 91 8.74 0.06 14.11
N THR A 92 8.41 -1.23 14.26
CA THR A 92 7.51 -1.73 15.31
C THR A 92 8.22 -2.26 16.55
N GLY A 93 9.52 -2.54 16.46
CA GLY A 93 10.30 -3.17 17.52
C GLY A 93 10.04 -4.67 17.71
N LYS A 94 9.24 -5.31 16.84
CA LYS A 94 9.01 -6.76 16.92
C LYS A 94 10.26 -7.54 16.50
N ARG A 95 10.36 -8.80 16.95
CA ARG A 95 11.46 -9.67 16.54
C ARG A 95 11.46 -9.88 15.03
N LEU A 96 12.62 -9.85 14.39
CA LEU A 96 12.76 -10.02 12.94
C LEU A 96 12.09 -11.30 12.42
N ILE A 97 12.21 -12.41 13.16
CA ILE A 97 11.58 -13.67 12.76
C ILE A 97 10.04 -13.57 12.73
N GLU A 98 9.45 -12.80 13.62
CA GLU A 98 7.99 -12.57 13.63
C GLU A 98 7.58 -11.68 12.46
N ALA A 99 8.36 -10.65 12.13
CA ALA A 99 8.12 -9.84 10.95
C ALA A 99 8.24 -10.66 9.64
N GLU A 100 9.17 -11.61 9.56
CA GLU A 100 9.26 -12.54 8.41
C GLU A 100 8.01 -13.42 8.27
N TYR A 101 7.44 -13.90 9.38
CA TYR A 101 6.17 -14.63 9.36
C TYR A 101 5.01 -13.73 8.94
N ASP A 102 4.92 -12.52 9.47
CA ASP A 102 3.86 -11.58 9.13
C ASP A 102 3.87 -11.23 7.63
N ILE A 103 5.03 -10.94 7.06
CA ILE A 103 5.13 -10.70 5.60
C ILE A 103 4.74 -11.95 4.80
N SER A 104 5.12 -13.15 5.26
CA SER A 104 4.73 -14.41 4.61
C SER A 104 3.21 -14.61 4.62
N ASP A 105 2.56 -14.31 5.75
CA ASP A 105 1.11 -14.39 5.89
C ASP A 105 0.39 -13.36 5.02
N VAL A 106 0.92 -12.13 4.93
CA VAL A 106 0.39 -11.09 4.03
C VAL A 106 0.49 -11.56 2.56
N ILE A 107 1.61 -12.13 2.13
CA ILE A 107 1.78 -12.69 0.77
C ILE A 107 0.72 -13.79 0.51
N ALA A 108 0.54 -14.71 1.47
CA ALA A 108 -0.46 -15.76 1.36
C ALA A 108 -1.88 -15.20 1.27
N CYS A 109 -2.19 -14.15 2.02
CA CYS A 109 -3.46 -13.44 2.00
C CYS A 109 -3.73 -12.81 0.63
N PHE A 110 -2.77 -12.07 0.07
CA PHE A 110 -2.88 -11.49 -1.28
C PHE A 110 -3.12 -12.57 -2.34
N ARG A 111 -2.36 -13.68 -2.30
CA ARG A 111 -2.55 -14.81 -3.22
C ARG A 111 -3.91 -15.46 -3.07
N HIS A 112 -4.41 -15.60 -1.84
CA HIS A 112 -5.74 -16.14 -1.58
C HIS A 112 -6.83 -15.28 -2.21
N PHE A 113 -6.81 -13.96 -1.97
CA PHE A 113 -7.80 -13.04 -2.54
C PHE A 113 -7.70 -12.90 -4.05
N ALA A 114 -6.51 -12.95 -4.63
CA ALA A 114 -6.33 -13.02 -6.08
C ALA A 114 -7.00 -14.28 -6.67
N LYS A 115 -6.89 -15.44 -5.99
CA LYS A 115 -7.54 -16.68 -6.42
C LYS A 115 -9.06 -16.63 -6.32
N ILE A 116 -9.58 -16.06 -5.22
CA ILE A 116 -11.03 -15.89 -5.02
C ILE A 116 -11.59 -14.89 -6.03
N GLY A 117 -10.91 -13.77 -6.26
CA GLY A 117 -11.36 -12.74 -7.19
C GLY A 117 -11.62 -13.27 -8.59
N LYS A 118 -10.81 -14.20 -9.08
CA LYS A 118 -11.05 -14.88 -10.38
C LYS A 118 -12.34 -15.70 -10.44
N ARG A 119 -12.89 -16.11 -9.30
CA ARG A 119 -14.10 -16.93 -9.22
C ARG A 119 -15.37 -16.11 -8.96
N GLN A 120 -15.22 -14.82 -8.73
CA GLN A 120 -16.36 -13.92 -8.51
C GLN A 120 -17.05 -13.67 -9.85
N HIS A 121 -18.35 -13.96 -9.89
CA HIS A 121 -19.23 -13.50 -10.95
C HIS A 121 -19.91 -12.21 -10.50
N GLU A 122 -20.11 -11.29 -11.43
CA GLU A 122 -20.85 -10.07 -11.15
C GLU A 122 -22.25 -10.41 -10.62
N ARG A 123 -22.56 -9.97 -9.42
CA ARG A 123 -23.91 -9.99 -8.88
C ARG A 123 -24.54 -8.65 -9.21
N VAL A 124 -25.11 -8.52 -10.39
CA VAL A 124 -25.96 -7.38 -10.73
C VAL A 124 -27.33 -7.65 -10.12
N VAL A 125 -27.69 -6.86 -9.12
CA VAL A 125 -29.03 -6.85 -8.55
C VAL A 125 -29.78 -5.71 -9.23
N GLU A 126 -30.72 -6.04 -10.13
CA GLU A 126 -31.67 -5.04 -10.65
C GLU A 126 -32.60 -4.62 -9.51
N ILE A 127 -32.48 -3.38 -9.08
CA ILE A 127 -33.40 -2.76 -8.15
C ILE A 127 -34.53 -2.19 -9.02
N ALA A 128 -35.74 -2.73 -8.89
CA ALA A 128 -36.91 -2.15 -9.52
C ALA A 128 -37.07 -0.70 -9.04
N GLN A 129 -37.07 0.25 -9.96
CA GLN A 129 -37.43 1.61 -9.67
C GLN A 129 -38.98 1.65 -9.60
N GLU A 130 -39.54 1.94 -8.41
CA GLU A 130 -40.96 2.29 -8.22
C GLU A 130 -41.25 3.69 -8.75
#